data_60c3f50c39e8b26bb4f68f1b9dbaf76c
#
_entry.id   60c3f50c39e8b26bb4f68f1b9dbaf76c
#
_cell.length_a   1.000
_cell.length_b   1.000
_cell.length_c   1.000
_cell.angle_alpha   90.00
_cell.angle_beta   90.00
_cell.angle_gamma   90.00
#
_symmetry.space_group_name_H-M   'P 1'
#
loop_
_entity.id
_entity.type
_entity.pdbx_description
1 polymer ?
#
loop_
_entity_poly.entity_id
_entity_poly.type
_entity_poly.pdbx_seq_one_letter_code
_entity_poly.pdbx_strand_id
1 'polypeptide(L)'
;AIQETIHQIESYDTTSVRASVPNYLVSKYISTNTDDCVIYCGDMSDEIFGSYRGFMKAQNEEDFKRENERMVRDVCYFDLLRSDKSISGAGLEARVPFADKKFLQYVMSIPPRYKMFSDERIEKYIFRKAFSGLLPDDILWRRKEAFSDGVSGHERSWFQIIREYIDTEVTDDEYNNAVNIIHNAPYDKESFYYRKIFDRLYAGCEQTIPYFWRHPFCEETDPSARLLTCYKTE
;
A
#
# COMPACT_ATOMS: atom_id res chain seq x y z
N ALA A 1 -5.11 -17.10 6.53
CA ALA A 1 -4.50 -15.76 6.70
C ALA A 1 -5.37 -14.62 6.19
N ILE A 2 -5.91 -14.64 4.93
CA ILE A 2 -6.66 -13.50 4.33
C ILE A 2 -7.84 -13.07 5.21
N GLN A 3 -8.74 -14.01 5.57
CA GLN A 3 -9.91 -13.68 6.40
C GLN A 3 -9.52 -13.11 7.77
N GLU A 4 -8.50 -13.69 8.41
CA GLU A 4 -7.99 -13.21 9.69
C GLU A 4 -7.39 -11.80 9.55
N THR A 5 -6.68 -11.55 8.45
CA THR A 5 -6.13 -10.24 8.16
C THR A 5 -7.24 -9.20 7.94
N ILE A 6 -8.26 -9.51 7.15
CA ILE A 6 -9.42 -8.61 6.94
C ILE A 6 -10.12 -8.29 8.25
N HIS A 7 -10.29 -9.30 9.12
CA HIS A 7 -10.82 -9.09 10.47
C HIS A 7 -9.92 -8.15 11.26
N GLN A 8 -8.61 -8.32 11.19
CA GLN A 8 -7.67 -7.53 11.99
C GLN A 8 -7.58 -6.08 11.52
N ILE A 9 -7.51 -5.86 10.19
CA ILE A 9 -7.34 -4.51 9.65
C ILE A 9 -8.67 -3.75 9.43
N GLU A 10 -9.81 -4.44 9.53
CA GLU A 10 -11.15 -3.88 9.31
C GLU A 10 -11.25 -3.13 7.97
N SER A 11 -10.70 -3.71 6.91
CA SER A 11 -10.70 -3.14 5.57
C SER A 11 -10.87 -4.22 4.51
N TYR A 12 -11.55 -3.85 3.41
CA TYR A 12 -11.67 -4.67 2.20
C TYR A 12 -10.95 -4.05 1.00
N ASP A 13 -10.22 -2.95 1.20
CA ASP A 13 -9.42 -2.36 0.13
C ASP A 13 -8.34 -3.33 -0.35
N THR A 14 -8.29 -3.58 -1.65
CA THR A 14 -7.42 -4.62 -2.24
C THR A 14 -5.95 -4.39 -1.93
N THR A 15 -5.49 -3.14 -2.03
CA THR A 15 -4.08 -2.77 -1.73
C THR A 15 -3.76 -3.05 -0.27
N SER A 16 -4.63 -2.59 0.62
CA SER A 16 -4.49 -2.75 2.06
C SER A 16 -4.46 -4.22 2.46
N VAL A 17 -5.37 -5.05 1.94
CA VAL A 17 -5.40 -6.49 2.24
C VAL A 17 -4.15 -7.19 1.73
N ARG A 18 -3.76 -6.97 0.45
CA ARG A 18 -2.56 -7.61 -0.14
C ARG A 18 -1.30 -7.33 0.66
N ALA A 19 -1.12 -6.09 1.11
CA ALA A 19 0.04 -5.69 1.89
C ALA A 19 -0.05 -6.14 3.36
N SER A 20 -1.26 -6.19 3.92
CA SER A 20 -1.46 -6.56 5.32
C SER A 20 -1.24 -8.04 5.60
N VAL A 21 -1.55 -8.93 4.66
CA VAL A 21 -1.35 -10.38 4.88
C VAL A 21 0.10 -10.69 5.27
N PRO A 22 1.12 -10.33 4.49
CA PRO A 22 2.49 -10.58 4.89
C PRO A 22 2.94 -9.72 6.08
N ASN A 23 2.43 -8.49 6.22
CA ASN A 23 2.75 -7.63 7.37
C ASN A 23 2.25 -8.25 8.69
N TYR A 24 1.02 -8.73 8.70
CA TYR A 24 0.44 -9.39 9.87
C TYR A 24 1.13 -10.69 10.22
N LEU A 25 1.47 -11.50 9.19
CA LEU A 25 2.19 -12.76 9.39
C LEU A 25 3.58 -12.56 9.98
N VAL A 26 4.35 -11.58 9.49
CA VAL A 26 5.67 -11.27 10.05
C VAL A 26 5.55 -10.70 11.45
N SER A 27 4.55 -9.87 11.73
CA SER A 27 4.30 -9.34 13.07
C SER A 27 3.95 -10.45 14.05
N LYS A 28 3.10 -11.41 13.66
CA LYS A 28 2.83 -12.61 14.47
C LYS A 28 4.09 -13.44 14.72
N TYR A 29 4.93 -13.60 13.70
CA TYR A 29 6.19 -14.33 13.86
C TYR A 29 7.10 -13.64 14.90
N ILE A 30 7.26 -12.31 14.80
CA ILE A 30 8.09 -11.54 15.75
C ILE A 30 7.55 -11.70 17.16
N SER A 31 6.26 -11.43 17.39
CA SER A 31 5.66 -11.49 18.73
C SER A 31 5.67 -12.90 19.34
N THR A 32 5.75 -13.94 18.52
CA THR A 32 5.77 -15.34 19.00
C THR A 32 7.20 -15.84 19.26
N ASN A 33 8.19 -15.32 18.55
CA ASN A 33 9.56 -15.88 18.53
C ASN A 33 10.62 -14.94 19.12
N THR A 34 10.25 -13.72 19.48
CA THR A 34 11.17 -12.74 20.12
C THR A 34 10.50 -12.07 21.32
N ASP A 35 11.29 -11.37 22.14
CA ASP A 35 10.80 -10.52 23.24
C ASP A 35 10.60 -9.06 22.79
N ASP A 36 10.69 -8.79 21.48
CA ASP A 36 10.51 -7.44 20.95
C ASP A 36 9.04 -7.00 21.06
N CYS A 37 8.83 -5.82 21.60
CA CYS A 37 7.50 -5.22 21.74
C CYS A 37 7.28 -4.04 20.81
N VAL A 38 8.35 -3.45 20.26
CA VAL A 38 8.32 -2.23 19.47
C VAL A 38 8.96 -2.49 18.09
N ILE A 39 8.23 -2.13 17.03
CA ILE A 39 8.67 -2.29 15.65
C ILE A 39 8.75 -0.92 14.97
N TYR A 40 9.91 -0.62 14.38
CA TYR A 40 10.06 0.53 13.49
C TYR A 40 9.65 0.16 12.07
N CYS A 41 8.78 0.96 11.47
CA CYS A 41 8.35 0.76 10.09
C CYS A 41 8.55 2.01 9.22
N GLY A 42 8.73 1.78 7.92
CA GLY A 42 9.01 2.82 6.93
C GLY A 42 7.76 3.38 6.24
N ASP A 43 6.58 3.05 6.74
CA ASP A 43 5.32 3.51 6.16
C ASP A 43 5.21 5.04 6.18
N MET A 44 4.33 5.59 5.35
CA MET A 44 4.17 7.02 5.09
C MET A 44 5.30 7.68 4.29
N SER A 45 6.45 7.03 4.11
CA SER A 45 7.54 7.62 3.34
C SER A 45 7.19 7.82 1.85
N ASP A 46 6.40 6.92 1.29
CA ASP A 46 5.98 7.00 -0.11
C ASP A 46 4.95 8.12 -0.34
N GLU A 47 4.07 8.34 0.64
CA GLU A 47 3.07 9.41 0.59
C GLU A 47 3.71 10.78 0.68
N ILE A 48 4.55 11.03 1.69
CA ILE A 48 5.13 12.38 1.91
C ILE A 48 6.10 12.81 0.82
N PHE A 49 6.77 11.84 0.18
CA PHE A 49 7.68 12.11 -0.93
C PHE A 49 7.02 11.98 -2.31
N GLY A 50 5.77 11.54 -2.40
CA GLY A 50 5.09 11.29 -3.66
C GLY A 50 5.84 10.30 -4.53
N SER A 51 6.22 9.15 -3.99
CA SER A 51 7.17 8.24 -4.63
C SER A 51 6.54 6.97 -5.24
N TYR A 52 5.23 6.88 -5.29
CA TYR A 52 4.56 5.85 -6.06
C TYR A 52 4.75 6.08 -7.57
N ARG A 53 4.99 5.01 -8.34
CA ARG A 53 5.34 5.10 -9.78
C ARG A 53 4.38 5.96 -10.59
N GLY A 54 3.10 5.96 -10.27
CA GLY A 54 2.12 6.80 -10.95
C GLY A 54 2.43 8.30 -10.90
N PHE A 55 3.15 8.79 -9.89
CA PHE A 55 3.56 10.20 -9.82
C PHE A 55 4.44 10.66 -10.99
N MET A 56 5.11 9.73 -11.70
CA MET A 56 5.84 10.06 -12.94
C MET A 56 4.93 10.64 -14.02
N LYS A 57 3.62 10.35 -13.97
CA LYS A 57 2.62 10.85 -14.93
C LYS A 57 2.06 12.22 -14.53
N ALA A 58 2.48 12.82 -13.40
CA ALA A 58 2.09 14.18 -13.03
C ALA A 58 2.53 15.17 -14.11
N GLN A 59 1.61 15.98 -14.62
CA GLN A 59 1.88 16.88 -15.73
C GLN A 59 2.71 18.11 -15.32
N ASN A 60 2.61 18.51 -14.06
CA ASN A 60 3.26 19.70 -13.52
C ASN A 60 3.39 19.62 -11.99
N GLU A 61 4.07 20.61 -11.38
CA GLU A 61 4.27 20.70 -9.93
C GLU A 61 2.95 20.79 -9.14
N GLU A 62 1.93 21.45 -9.68
CA GLU A 62 0.65 21.65 -8.99
C GLU A 62 -0.15 20.33 -8.93
N ASP A 63 -0.18 19.60 -10.03
CA ASP A 63 -0.82 18.28 -10.05
C ASP A 63 -0.14 17.30 -9.09
N PHE A 64 1.19 17.28 -9.11
CA PHE A 64 1.98 16.49 -8.15
C PHE A 64 1.65 16.86 -6.71
N LYS A 65 1.64 18.16 -6.40
CA LYS A 65 1.38 18.68 -5.05
C LYS A 65 -0.02 18.28 -4.56
N ARG A 66 -1.05 18.55 -5.38
CA ARG A 66 -2.44 18.23 -5.05
C ARG A 66 -2.63 16.75 -4.71
N GLU A 67 -2.05 15.88 -5.53
CA GLU A 67 -2.15 14.43 -5.31
C GLU A 67 -1.31 13.97 -4.12
N ASN A 68 -0.12 14.54 -3.92
CA ASN A 68 0.73 14.27 -2.76
C ASN A 68 0.01 14.65 -1.45
N GLU A 69 -0.63 15.81 -1.40
CA GLU A 69 -1.44 16.27 -0.25
C GLU A 69 -2.66 15.37 -0.02
N ARG A 70 -3.33 14.90 -1.09
CA ARG A 70 -4.44 13.96 -0.99
C ARG A 70 -3.98 12.65 -0.35
N MET A 71 -2.88 12.05 -0.83
CA MET A 71 -2.38 10.79 -0.30
C MET A 71 -1.97 10.91 1.17
N VAL A 72 -1.33 12.00 1.56
CA VAL A 72 -0.97 12.23 2.97
C VAL A 72 -2.23 12.40 3.84
N ARG A 73 -3.25 13.12 3.36
CA ARG A 73 -4.51 13.28 4.09
C ARG A 73 -5.25 11.96 4.28
N ASP A 74 -5.27 11.14 3.24
CA ASP A 74 -6.09 9.92 3.19
C ASP A 74 -5.32 8.67 3.68
N VAL A 75 -4.04 8.80 4.06
CA VAL A 75 -3.17 7.68 4.49
C VAL A 75 -3.73 6.88 5.66
N CYS A 76 -4.56 7.52 6.49
CA CYS A 76 -5.24 6.88 7.63
C CYS A 76 -6.30 5.85 7.22
N TYR A 77 -6.72 5.83 5.96
CA TYR A 77 -7.63 4.81 5.43
C TYR A 77 -6.89 3.63 4.78
N PHE A 78 -5.60 3.76 4.51
CA PHE A 78 -4.80 2.82 3.71
C PHE A 78 -3.51 2.38 4.43
N ASP A 79 -2.37 2.96 4.06
CA ASP A 79 -1.07 2.45 4.51
C ASP A 79 -0.83 2.56 6.01
N LEU A 80 -1.21 3.65 6.67
CA LEU A 80 -1.08 3.75 8.12
C LEU A 80 -2.11 2.89 8.86
N LEU A 81 -3.35 2.78 8.34
CA LEU A 81 -4.36 1.89 8.93
C LEU A 81 -3.88 0.44 8.92
N ARG A 82 -3.42 -0.04 7.75
CA ARG A 82 -2.96 -1.43 7.62
C ARG A 82 -1.73 -1.72 8.49
N SER A 83 -0.77 -0.79 8.51
CA SER A 83 0.46 -0.94 9.30
C SER A 83 0.14 -1.00 10.78
N ASP A 84 -0.58 -0.01 11.29
CA ASP A 84 -0.99 0.07 12.68
C ASP A 84 -1.76 -1.19 13.12
N LYS A 85 -2.85 -1.52 12.42
CA LYS A 85 -3.71 -2.64 12.78
C LYS A 85 -3.05 -4.00 12.59
N SER A 86 -2.18 -4.17 11.58
CA SER A 86 -1.45 -5.43 11.40
C SER A 86 -0.43 -5.68 12.51
N ILE A 87 0.27 -4.63 12.94
CA ILE A 87 1.31 -4.73 13.96
C ILE A 87 0.68 -4.82 15.36
N SER A 88 -0.27 -3.94 15.68
CA SER A 88 -0.94 -3.95 16.97
C SER A 88 -1.79 -5.21 17.19
N GLY A 89 -2.38 -5.76 16.12
CA GLY A 89 -3.13 -7.01 16.16
C GLY A 89 -2.29 -8.24 16.49
N ALA A 90 -0.98 -8.13 16.33
CA ALA A 90 -0.02 -9.14 16.79
C ALA A 90 0.53 -8.85 18.21
N GLY A 91 0.04 -7.82 18.87
CA GLY A 91 0.48 -7.43 20.23
C GLY A 91 1.77 -6.59 20.25
N LEU A 92 2.16 -6.01 19.10
CA LEU A 92 3.36 -5.16 18.97
C LEU A 92 2.97 -3.68 18.85
N GLU A 93 3.89 -2.78 19.15
CA GLU A 93 3.74 -1.34 18.99
C GLU A 93 4.48 -0.85 17.75
N ALA A 94 3.76 -0.24 16.79
CA ALA A 94 4.36 0.36 15.61
C ALA A 94 4.94 1.75 15.92
N ARG A 95 6.18 1.99 15.51
CA ARG A 95 6.81 3.31 15.46
C ARG A 95 7.04 3.70 14.01
N VAL A 96 6.44 4.82 13.59
CA VAL A 96 6.46 5.32 12.22
C VAL A 96 7.18 6.67 12.16
N PRO A 97 8.53 6.71 12.04
CA PRO A 97 9.30 7.96 12.08
C PRO A 97 8.88 8.97 11.01
N PHE A 98 8.43 8.49 9.84
CA PHE A 98 7.97 9.36 8.75
C PHE A 98 6.64 10.07 9.05
N ALA A 99 5.89 9.59 10.05
CA ALA A 99 4.67 10.24 10.54
C ALA A 99 4.94 11.29 11.64
N ASP A 100 6.20 11.53 12.03
CA ASP A 100 6.52 12.62 12.96
C ASP A 100 6.02 13.96 12.40
N LYS A 101 5.26 14.70 13.21
CA LYS A 101 4.57 15.92 12.75
C LYS A 101 5.54 16.99 12.22
N LYS A 102 6.71 17.16 12.84
CA LYS A 102 7.70 18.16 12.42
C LYS A 102 8.37 17.73 11.13
N PHE A 103 8.71 16.44 11.03
CA PHE A 103 9.28 15.87 9.82
C PHE A 103 8.31 15.96 8.65
N LEU A 104 7.05 15.57 8.86
CA LEU A 104 5.98 15.68 7.87
C LEU A 104 5.83 17.14 7.37
N GLN A 105 5.69 18.09 8.28
CA GLN A 105 5.56 19.50 7.93
C GLN A 105 6.77 19.99 7.10
N TYR A 106 7.98 19.60 7.50
CA TYR A 106 9.19 19.93 6.78
C TYR A 106 9.19 19.35 5.35
N VAL A 107 8.94 18.07 5.20
CA VAL A 107 8.93 17.41 3.88
C VAL A 107 7.83 17.96 2.97
N MET A 108 6.64 18.23 3.52
CA MET A 108 5.54 18.82 2.75
C MET A 108 5.81 20.28 2.35
N SER A 109 6.69 21.01 3.04
CA SER A 109 7.13 22.34 2.66
C SER A 109 8.16 22.35 1.50
N ILE A 110 8.77 21.21 1.18
CA ILE A 110 9.72 21.10 0.07
C ILE A 110 8.97 21.28 -1.27
N PRO A 111 9.41 22.21 -2.14
CA PRO A 111 8.79 22.39 -3.45
C PRO A 111 8.73 21.08 -4.26
N PRO A 112 7.61 20.82 -4.94
CA PRO A 112 7.38 19.56 -5.65
C PRO A 112 8.48 19.16 -6.62
N ARG A 113 9.08 20.11 -7.34
CA ARG A 113 10.19 19.87 -8.29
C ARG A 113 11.38 19.10 -7.69
N TYR A 114 11.60 19.20 -6.37
CA TYR A 114 12.66 18.45 -5.69
C TYR A 114 12.24 17.03 -5.32
N LYS A 115 10.94 16.76 -5.25
CA LYS A 115 10.36 15.44 -4.97
C LYS A 115 10.01 14.67 -6.24
N MET A 116 9.65 15.37 -7.33
CA MET A 116 9.36 14.76 -8.63
C MET A 116 10.54 13.92 -9.13
N PHE A 117 10.23 12.81 -9.75
CA PHE A 117 11.21 11.85 -10.25
C PHE A 117 10.89 11.40 -11.67
N SER A 118 11.85 10.75 -12.31
CA SER A 118 11.78 10.28 -13.69
C SER A 118 12.60 9.00 -13.84
N ASP A 119 12.74 8.48 -15.05
CA ASP A 119 13.65 7.35 -15.32
C ASP A 119 15.13 7.68 -15.01
N GLU A 120 15.52 8.96 -15.10
CA GLU A 120 16.89 9.45 -14.85
C GLU A 120 17.12 9.79 -13.37
N ARG A 121 16.07 10.14 -12.66
CA ARG A 121 16.11 10.59 -11.28
C ARG A 121 15.17 9.73 -10.44
N ILE A 122 15.73 8.76 -9.74
CA ILE A 122 15.00 7.79 -8.92
C ILE A 122 14.08 8.46 -7.89
N GLU A 123 13.01 7.80 -7.52
CA GLU A 123 12.07 8.24 -6.47
C GLU A 123 12.78 8.47 -5.12
N LYS A 124 12.26 9.40 -4.31
CA LYS A 124 12.85 9.83 -3.03
C LYS A 124 14.31 10.34 -3.16
N TYR A 125 14.71 10.82 -4.33
CA TYR A 125 16.11 11.21 -4.61
C TYR A 125 16.68 12.15 -3.55
N ILE A 126 15.97 13.22 -3.20
CA ILE A 126 16.43 14.21 -2.21
C ILE A 126 16.68 13.56 -0.84
N PHE A 127 15.80 12.66 -0.43
CA PHE A 127 15.93 11.92 0.82
C PHE A 127 17.13 10.95 0.77
N ARG A 128 17.23 10.14 -0.28
CA ARG A 128 18.35 9.23 -0.49
C ARG A 128 19.69 10.00 -0.52
N LYS A 129 19.72 11.13 -1.22
CA LYS A 129 20.91 11.96 -1.30
C LYS A 129 21.39 12.47 0.07
N ALA A 130 20.46 12.78 0.98
CA ALA A 130 20.80 13.19 2.34
C ALA A 130 21.50 12.08 3.16
N PHE A 131 21.32 10.81 2.77
CA PHE A 131 21.95 9.65 3.41
C PHE A 131 23.18 9.11 2.65
N SER A 132 23.68 9.82 1.64
CA SER A 132 24.90 9.45 0.92
C SER A 132 26.09 9.35 1.89
N GLY A 133 26.80 8.22 1.83
CA GLY A 133 27.91 7.92 2.73
C GLY A 133 27.51 7.38 4.11
N LEU A 134 26.23 7.32 4.43
CA LEU A 134 25.73 6.70 5.68
C LEU A 134 25.19 5.28 5.46
N LEU A 135 24.80 4.95 4.25
CA LEU A 135 24.33 3.62 3.84
C LEU A 135 25.12 3.13 2.63
N PRO A 136 25.27 1.81 2.47
CA PRO A 136 25.84 1.23 1.24
C PRO A 136 25.04 1.64 0.01
N ASP A 137 25.71 1.89 -1.10
CA ASP A 137 25.07 2.43 -2.31
C ASP A 137 24.07 1.46 -2.95
N ASP A 138 24.31 0.16 -2.88
CA ASP A 138 23.39 -0.89 -3.34
C ASP A 138 22.04 -0.90 -2.56
N ILE A 139 22.06 -0.48 -1.29
CA ILE A 139 20.86 -0.28 -0.49
C ILE A 139 20.23 1.09 -0.75
N LEU A 140 21.07 2.14 -0.72
CA LEU A 140 20.63 3.52 -0.81
C LEU A 140 19.94 3.83 -2.15
N TRP A 141 20.48 3.31 -3.24
CA TRP A 141 20.00 3.55 -4.61
C TRP A 141 19.20 2.39 -5.19
N ARG A 142 18.81 1.43 -4.34
CA ARG A 142 17.93 0.33 -4.74
C ARG A 142 16.61 0.86 -5.30
N ARG A 143 16.13 0.24 -6.38
CA ARG A 143 14.81 0.51 -6.94
C ARG A 143 13.72 0.27 -5.89
N LYS A 144 12.74 1.16 -5.85
CA LYS A 144 11.56 1.03 -4.98
C LYS A 144 10.68 -0.13 -5.47
N GLU A 145 10.28 -0.97 -4.55
CA GLU A 145 9.26 -1.97 -4.78
C GLU A 145 8.16 -1.82 -3.72
N ALA A 146 6.90 -1.98 -4.11
CA ALA A 146 5.80 -1.99 -3.17
C ALA A 146 5.92 -3.20 -2.26
N PHE A 147 5.58 -3.09 -0.98
CA PHE A 147 5.70 -4.20 -0.04
C PHE A 147 4.90 -5.42 -0.51
N SER A 148 3.68 -5.20 -1.01
CA SER A 148 2.82 -6.25 -1.57
C SER A 148 3.42 -6.97 -2.78
N ASP A 149 4.30 -6.30 -3.55
CA ASP A 149 5.00 -6.91 -4.68
C ASP A 149 6.32 -7.55 -4.24
N GLY A 150 7.06 -6.91 -3.33
CA GLY A 150 8.38 -7.34 -2.86
C GLY A 150 8.42 -8.62 -2.03
N VAL A 151 7.26 -9.12 -1.58
CA VAL A 151 7.15 -10.38 -0.82
C VAL A 151 7.17 -11.63 -1.72
N SER A 152 7.26 -11.46 -3.03
CA SER A 152 7.24 -12.57 -4.01
C SER A 152 8.21 -12.34 -5.16
N GLY A 153 8.61 -13.43 -5.83
CA GLY A 153 9.41 -13.38 -7.05
C GLY A 153 8.66 -12.76 -8.23
N HIS A 154 9.42 -12.42 -9.29
CA HIS A 154 8.82 -11.90 -10.52
C HIS A 154 8.12 -12.98 -11.35
N GLU A 155 8.60 -14.24 -11.29
CA GLU A 155 8.01 -15.37 -12.03
C GLU A 155 6.60 -15.72 -11.58
N ARG A 156 6.31 -15.56 -10.28
CA ARG A 156 5.00 -15.81 -9.69
C ARG A 156 4.73 -14.80 -8.60
N SER A 157 4.09 -13.71 -8.98
CA SER A 157 3.80 -12.57 -8.11
C SER A 157 2.74 -12.91 -7.06
N TRP A 158 2.81 -12.25 -5.91
CA TRP A 158 1.85 -12.42 -4.82
C TRP A 158 0.41 -12.22 -5.27
N PHE A 159 0.14 -11.19 -6.09
CA PHE A 159 -1.20 -10.96 -6.62
C PHE A 159 -1.70 -12.09 -7.52
N GLN A 160 -0.82 -12.77 -8.27
CA GLN A 160 -1.18 -13.94 -9.07
C GLN A 160 -1.56 -15.13 -8.18
N ILE A 161 -0.78 -15.38 -7.12
CA ILE A 161 -1.08 -16.44 -6.15
C ILE A 161 -2.44 -16.20 -5.48
N ILE A 162 -2.73 -14.95 -5.11
CA ILE A 162 -4.04 -14.59 -4.54
C ILE A 162 -5.17 -14.85 -5.55
N ARG A 163 -5.01 -14.42 -6.80
CA ARG A 163 -6.04 -14.61 -7.84
C ARG A 163 -6.31 -16.09 -8.11
N GLU A 164 -5.26 -16.89 -8.26
CA GLU A 164 -5.39 -18.34 -8.41
C GLU A 164 -6.19 -18.97 -7.26
N TYR A 165 -5.91 -18.57 -6.03
CA TYR A 165 -6.66 -19.01 -4.86
C TYR A 165 -8.13 -18.55 -4.90
N ILE A 166 -8.38 -17.28 -5.20
CA ILE A 166 -9.72 -16.70 -5.22
C ILE A 166 -10.57 -17.31 -6.33
N ASP A 167 -10.01 -17.66 -7.46
CA ASP A 167 -10.71 -18.36 -8.53
C ASP A 167 -11.25 -19.75 -8.08
N THR A 168 -10.69 -20.34 -7.03
CA THR A 168 -11.26 -21.53 -6.39
C THR A 168 -12.37 -21.25 -5.38
N GLU A 169 -12.43 -20.02 -4.84
CA GLU A 169 -13.34 -19.62 -3.77
C GLU A 169 -14.59 -18.84 -4.30
N VAL A 170 -14.49 -18.26 -5.50
CA VAL A 170 -15.53 -17.40 -6.09
C VAL A 170 -15.80 -17.84 -7.52
N THR A 171 -17.03 -18.29 -7.77
CA THR A 171 -17.48 -18.63 -9.14
C THR A 171 -17.78 -17.37 -9.95
N ASP A 172 -17.79 -17.48 -11.28
CA ASP A 172 -18.19 -16.39 -12.17
C ASP A 172 -19.64 -15.95 -11.91
N ASP A 173 -20.54 -16.93 -11.69
CA ASP A 173 -21.95 -16.66 -11.40
C ASP A 173 -22.11 -15.87 -10.09
N GLU A 174 -21.36 -16.23 -9.05
CA GLU A 174 -21.38 -15.52 -7.77
C GLU A 174 -20.90 -14.07 -7.92
N TYR A 175 -19.81 -13.85 -8.64
CA TYR A 175 -19.29 -12.51 -8.92
C TYR A 175 -20.25 -11.69 -9.80
N ASN A 176 -20.79 -12.28 -10.86
CA ASN A 176 -21.72 -11.60 -11.75
C ASN A 176 -23.04 -11.19 -11.07
N ASN A 177 -23.43 -11.89 -10.01
CA ASN A 177 -24.61 -11.56 -9.20
C ASN A 177 -24.34 -10.45 -8.16
N ALA A 178 -23.10 -10.00 -8.01
CA ALA A 178 -22.71 -8.93 -7.06
C ALA A 178 -23.06 -7.50 -7.54
N VAL A 179 -23.84 -7.36 -8.62
CA VAL A 179 -24.21 -6.07 -9.24
C VAL A 179 -24.94 -5.08 -8.32
N ASN A 180 -25.46 -5.55 -7.18
CA ASN A 180 -26.18 -4.72 -6.21
C ASN A 180 -25.28 -3.99 -5.22
N ILE A 181 -23.96 -4.23 -5.23
CA ILE A 181 -23.02 -3.53 -4.36
C ILE A 181 -22.69 -2.17 -4.99
N ILE A 182 -23.30 -1.10 -4.43
CA ILE A 182 -23.17 0.26 -4.97
C ILE A 182 -21.92 0.95 -4.45
N HIS A 183 -21.72 0.95 -3.12
CA HIS A 183 -20.55 1.60 -2.51
C HIS A 183 -19.31 0.73 -2.71
N ASN A 184 -18.28 1.29 -3.33
CA ASN A 184 -17.07 0.57 -3.69
C ASN A 184 -17.41 -0.75 -4.40
N ALA A 185 -18.14 -0.64 -5.53
CA ALA A 185 -18.48 -1.79 -6.34
C ALA A 185 -17.22 -2.61 -6.67
N PRO A 186 -17.20 -3.92 -6.41
CA PRO A 186 -16.07 -4.77 -6.74
C PRO A 186 -15.75 -4.70 -8.23
N TYR A 187 -14.47 -4.55 -8.56
CA TYR A 187 -14.00 -4.45 -9.94
C TYR A 187 -13.39 -5.74 -10.48
N ASP A 188 -13.20 -6.74 -9.61
CA ASP A 188 -12.77 -8.10 -9.93
C ASP A 188 -13.20 -9.09 -8.83
N LYS A 189 -12.96 -10.38 -9.04
CA LYS A 189 -13.27 -11.43 -8.06
C LYS A 189 -12.54 -11.25 -6.74
N GLU A 190 -11.33 -10.68 -6.76
CA GLU A 190 -10.54 -10.46 -5.55
C GLU A 190 -11.15 -9.39 -4.66
N SER A 191 -11.47 -8.22 -5.22
CA SER A 191 -12.15 -7.15 -4.50
C SER A 191 -13.53 -7.59 -4.00
N PHE A 192 -14.24 -8.44 -4.77
CA PHE A 192 -15.50 -9.05 -4.34
C PHE A 192 -15.30 -10.03 -3.17
N TYR A 193 -14.30 -10.89 -3.22
CA TYR A 193 -14.00 -11.85 -2.16
C TYR A 193 -13.69 -11.14 -0.84
N TYR A 194 -12.87 -10.09 -0.87
CA TYR A 194 -12.57 -9.30 0.30
C TYR A 194 -13.80 -8.58 0.85
N ARG A 195 -14.59 -7.99 -0.04
CA ARG A 195 -15.85 -7.35 0.34
C ARG A 195 -16.83 -8.32 0.99
N LYS A 196 -17.00 -9.51 0.44
CA LYS A 196 -17.86 -10.57 0.99
C LYS A 196 -17.43 -10.98 2.41
N ILE A 197 -16.12 -11.10 2.66
CA ILE A 197 -15.60 -11.39 4.01
C ILE A 197 -15.89 -10.22 4.95
N PHE A 198 -15.62 -8.99 4.51
CA PHE A 198 -15.83 -7.78 5.30
C PHE A 198 -17.31 -7.62 5.68
N ASP A 199 -18.24 -7.73 4.74
CA ASP A 199 -19.68 -7.57 4.98
C ASP A 199 -20.21 -8.61 5.98
N ARG A 200 -19.63 -9.81 5.99
CA ARG A 200 -19.97 -10.85 6.98
C ARG A 200 -19.49 -10.48 8.39
N LEU A 201 -18.34 -9.83 8.50
CA LEU A 201 -17.71 -9.48 9.78
C LEU A 201 -18.22 -8.13 10.32
N TYR A 202 -18.47 -7.18 9.42
CA TYR A 202 -18.70 -5.78 9.71
C TYR A 202 -19.91 -5.23 8.93
N ALA A 203 -21.03 -5.94 8.98
CA ALA A 203 -22.24 -5.56 8.26
C ALA A 203 -22.65 -4.10 8.56
N GLY A 204 -22.85 -3.31 7.51
CA GLY A 204 -23.23 -1.90 7.61
C GLY A 204 -22.08 -0.93 7.85
N CYS A 205 -20.82 -1.42 7.89
CA CYS A 205 -19.62 -0.60 8.08
C CYS A 205 -18.86 -0.32 6.77
N GLU A 206 -19.39 -0.67 5.61
CA GLU A 206 -18.72 -0.54 4.31
C GLU A 206 -18.27 0.88 3.99
N GLN A 207 -18.97 1.88 4.52
CA GLN A 207 -18.68 3.30 4.33
C GLN A 207 -17.41 3.77 5.04
N THR A 208 -16.83 2.95 5.94
CA THR A 208 -15.55 3.27 6.60
C THR A 208 -14.38 3.27 5.63
N ILE A 209 -14.51 2.58 4.48
CA ILE A 209 -13.54 2.59 3.39
C ILE A 209 -14.05 3.56 2.32
N PRO A 210 -13.45 4.76 2.17
CA PRO A 210 -14.02 5.80 1.32
C PRO A 210 -13.97 5.45 -0.18
N TYR A 211 -12.93 4.74 -0.61
CA TYR A 211 -12.74 4.29 -2.00
C TYR A 211 -11.66 3.19 -2.03
N PHE A 212 -11.52 2.47 -3.15
CA PHE A 212 -10.37 1.59 -3.37
C PHE A 212 -9.11 2.40 -3.67
N TRP A 213 -8.02 2.10 -3.00
CA TRP A 213 -6.74 2.73 -3.28
C TRP A 213 -6.26 2.41 -4.70
N ARG A 214 -5.74 3.42 -5.38
CA ARG A 214 -5.18 3.30 -6.74
C ARG A 214 -3.92 4.12 -6.87
N HIS A 215 -3.05 3.71 -7.77
CA HIS A 215 -1.88 4.51 -8.11
C HIS A 215 -2.30 5.88 -8.67
N PRO A 216 -1.67 6.98 -8.20
CA PRO A 216 -1.95 8.31 -8.71
C PRO A 216 -1.72 8.40 -10.23
N PHE A 217 -2.58 9.12 -10.92
CA PHE A 217 -2.50 9.36 -12.38
C PHE A 217 -2.51 8.08 -13.25
N CYS A 218 -2.99 6.97 -12.73
CA CYS A 218 -3.10 5.69 -13.43
C CYS A 218 -4.56 5.28 -13.59
N GLU A 219 -4.88 4.67 -14.73
CA GLU A 219 -6.22 4.14 -15.03
C GLU A 219 -6.36 2.68 -14.60
N GLU A 220 -5.25 2.00 -14.41
CA GLU A 220 -5.20 0.61 -14.00
C GLU A 220 -5.92 0.43 -12.65
N THR A 221 -6.83 -0.53 -12.60
CA THR A 221 -7.63 -0.83 -11.40
C THR A 221 -6.88 -1.69 -10.41
N ASP A 222 -5.98 -2.55 -10.89
CA ASP A 222 -5.15 -3.39 -10.03
C ASP A 222 -4.06 -2.56 -9.34
N PRO A 223 -3.89 -2.70 -8.02
CA PRO A 223 -2.93 -1.90 -7.26
C PRO A 223 -1.47 -2.38 -7.36
N SER A 224 -1.17 -3.51 -8.05
CA SER A 224 0.23 -3.95 -8.23
C SER A 224 0.99 -2.98 -9.12
N ALA A 225 2.11 -2.45 -8.62
CA ALA A 225 2.98 -1.59 -9.41
C ALA A 225 3.55 -2.32 -10.64
N ARG A 226 3.68 -3.66 -10.57
CA ARG A 226 4.17 -4.51 -11.66
C ARG A 226 3.25 -4.54 -12.88
N LEU A 227 1.97 -4.16 -12.73
CA LEU A 227 1.00 -4.10 -13.80
C LEU A 227 0.88 -2.71 -14.45
N LEU A 228 1.54 -1.70 -13.89
CA LEU A 228 1.51 -0.35 -14.44
C LEU A 228 2.25 -0.27 -15.76
N THR A 229 1.67 0.43 -16.73
CA THR A 229 2.32 0.70 -18.05
C THR A 229 3.64 1.46 -17.91
N CYS A 230 3.83 2.23 -16.83
CA CYS A 230 5.07 2.93 -16.52
C CYS A 230 6.07 2.09 -15.70
N TYR A 231 5.74 0.83 -15.38
CA TYR A 231 6.66 -0.07 -14.68
C TYR A 231 7.60 -0.74 -15.71
N LYS A 232 8.88 -0.42 -15.64
CA LYS A 232 9.90 -1.09 -16.46
C LYS A 232 10.60 -2.13 -15.58
N THR A 233 10.54 -3.39 -15.97
CA THR A 233 11.45 -4.43 -15.47
C THR A 233 12.79 -4.26 -16.18
N GLU A 234 13.87 -4.13 -15.43
CA GLU A 234 15.23 -4.27 -15.98
C GLU A 234 15.52 -5.74 -16.27
#